data_08656b6684fcb0dfe0ab3ed3df3b0b18
#
_entry.id   08656b6684fcb0dfe0ab3ed3df3b0b18
#
_cell.length_a   1.000
_cell.length_b   1.000
_cell.length_c   1.000
_cell.angle_alpha   90.00
_cell.angle_beta   90.00
_cell.angle_gamma   90.00
#
_symmetry.space_group_name_H-M   'P 1'
#
loop_
_entity.id
_entity.type
_entity.pdbx_description
1 polymer ?
#
loop_
_entity_poly.entity_id
_entity_poly.type
_entity_poly.pdbx_seq_one_letter_code
_entity_poly.pdbx_strand_id
1 'polypeptide(L)'
;MYFEAFRSGMNGNSDKLGQMATRVVKELAALEPWSDLDESALEQLRGSLSQVLRSRLPPLERPESRRITVMMADIRGFSIIAEQIPTIDQVDLLNRFFAAMCGCVHRYGGTIDKLLGDGLMALFGIDDPEENSARAAVACAVEMQR
;
A
#
# COMPACT_ATOMS: atom_id res chain seq x y z
N MET A 1 18.20 -8.66 15.65
CA MET A 1 16.96 -9.29 16.12
C MET A 1 15.77 -9.03 15.19
N TYR A 2 15.58 -7.83 14.59
CA TYR A 2 14.53 -7.57 13.59
C TYR A 2 14.79 -8.21 12.21
N PHE A 3 16.03 -8.42 11.83
CA PHE A 3 16.42 -8.96 10.51
C PHE A 3 16.21 -10.48 10.38
N GLU A 4 16.25 -11.24 11.46
CA GLU A 4 16.01 -12.70 11.45
C GLU A 4 14.52 -13.04 11.41
N ALA A 5 13.66 -12.24 12.06
CA ALA A 5 12.21 -12.39 11.97
C ALA A 5 11.70 -12.13 10.53
N PHE A 6 12.36 -11.21 9.79
CA PHE A 6 12.05 -10.95 8.39
C PHE A 6 12.44 -12.12 7.47
N ARG A 7 13.57 -12.76 7.77
CA ARG A 7 14.10 -13.91 6.99
C ARG A 7 13.27 -15.19 7.16
N SER A 8 12.70 -15.43 8.33
CA SER A 8 11.82 -16.56 8.62
C SER A 8 10.43 -16.42 7.96
N GLY A 9 9.99 -15.18 7.66
CA GLY A 9 8.72 -14.90 6.98
C GLY A 9 8.72 -15.19 5.48
N MET A 10 9.90 -15.38 4.86
CA MET A 10 10.04 -15.40 3.41
C MET A 10 9.88 -16.78 2.75
N ASN A 11 10.07 -17.89 3.48
CA ASN A 11 9.82 -19.24 2.96
C ASN A 11 8.33 -19.65 2.97
N GLY A 12 7.46 -18.84 3.60
CA GLY A 12 6.04 -19.11 3.77
C GLY A 12 5.09 -18.43 2.76
N ASN A 13 5.60 -17.80 1.71
CA ASN A 13 4.77 -16.88 0.93
C ASN A 13 3.89 -17.54 -0.14
N SER A 14 4.29 -18.69 -0.69
CA SER A 14 3.40 -19.54 -1.49
C SER A 14 2.24 -20.07 -0.63
N ASP A 15 2.52 -20.31 0.64
CA ASP A 15 1.56 -20.75 1.65
C ASP A 15 0.62 -19.60 2.08
N LYS A 16 1.13 -18.37 2.21
CA LYS A 16 0.32 -17.20 2.55
C LYS A 16 -0.76 -16.88 1.52
N LEU A 17 -0.45 -16.98 0.23
CA LEU A 17 -1.44 -16.77 -0.84
C LEU A 17 -2.52 -17.86 -0.82
N GLY A 18 -2.12 -19.10 -0.56
CA GLY A 18 -3.06 -20.20 -0.35
C GLY A 18 -3.95 -19.98 0.88
N GLN A 19 -3.38 -19.53 1.97
CA GLN A 19 -4.12 -19.20 3.20
C GLN A 19 -5.06 -18.00 3.00
N MET A 20 -4.64 -16.97 2.28
CA MET A 20 -5.53 -15.84 1.91
C MET A 20 -6.69 -16.29 1.03
N ALA A 21 -6.44 -17.11 0.01
CA ALA A 21 -7.49 -17.66 -0.84
C ALA A 21 -8.48 -18.49 -0.02
N THR A 22 -8.00 -19.35 0.87
CA THR A 22 -8.83 -20.16 1.77
C THR A 22 -9.69 -19.30 2.69
N ARG A 23 -9.13 -18.23 3.25
CA ARG A 23 -9.87 -17.31 4.11
C ARG A 23 -10.97 -16.58 3.36
N VAL A 24 -10.67 -16.04 2.17
CA VAL A 24 -11.64 -15.34 1.33
C VAL A 24 -12.77 -16.27 0.91
N VAL A 25 -12.46 -17.50 0.48
CA VAL A 25 -13.49 -18.50 0.09
C VAL A 25 -14.36 -18.86 1.28
N LYS A 26 -13.80 -19.02 2.48
CA LYS A 26 -14.57 -19.30 3.70
C LYS A 26 -15.49 -18.13 4.07
N GLU A 27 -15.04 -16.90 3.93
CA GLU A 27 -15.88 -15.72 4.19
C GLU A 27 -16.99 -15.59 3.12
N LEU A 28 -16.72 -15.87 1.85
CA LEU A 28 -17.72 -15.89 0.79
C LEU A 28 -18.77 -16.98 1.00
N ALA A 29 -18.36 -18.19 1.39
CA ALA A 29 -19.28 -19.29 1.66
C ALA A 29 -20.25 -19.03 2.83
N ALA A 30 -19.97 -18.03 3.66
CA ALA A 30 -20.86 -17.61 4.73
C ALA A 30 -21.89 -16.56 4.31
N LEU A 31 -21.83 -16.08 3.05
CA LEU A 31 -22.71 -15.04 2.51
C LEU A 31 -23.73 -15.65 1.55
N GLU A 32 -24.99 -15.23 1.63
CA GLU A 32 -25.97 -15.44 0.58
C GLU A 32 -25.52 -14.71 -0.72
N PRO A 33 -25.60 -15.31 -1.92
CA PRO A 33 -26.18 -16.61 -2.29
C PRO A 33 -25.17 -17.79 -2.37
N TRP A 34 -24.02 -17.72 -1.69
CA TRP A 34 -22.89 -18.65 -1.81
C TRP A 34 -22.94 -19.79 -0.79
N SER A 35 -23.89 -19.73 0.15
CA SER A 35 -24.06 -20.73 1.24
C SER A 35 -24.38 -22.14 0.78
N ASP A 36 -24.93 -22.28 -0.46
CA ASP A 36 -25.35 -23.58 -1.01
C ASP A 36 -24.26 -24.25 -1.86
N LEU A 37 -23.05 -23.70 -1.92
CA LEU A 37 -21.92 -24.31 -2.62
C LEU A 37 -21.45 -25.57 -1.88
N ASP A 38 -21.31 -26.67 -2.63
CA ASP A 38 -20.72 -27.89 -2.12
C ASP A 38 -19.17 -27.77 -1.94
N GLU A 39 -18.59 -28.71 -1.20
CA GLU A 39 -17.15 -28.74 -0.92
C GLU A 39 -16.29 -28.73 -2.20
N SER A 40 -16.77 -29.39 -3.27
CA SER A 40 -16.08 -29.45 -4.57
C SER A 40 -16.04 -28.09 -5.26
N ALA A 41 -17.15 -27.35 -5.23
CA ALA A 41 -17.23 -26.01 -5.80
C ALA A 41 -16.34 -25.00 -5.01
N LEU A 42 -16.32 -25.11 -3.69
CA LEU A 42 -15.47 -24.29 -2.83
C LEU A 42 -13.98 -24.56 -3.10
N GLU A 43 -13.58 -25.81 -3.31
CA GLU A 43 -12.20 -26.19 -3.63
C GLU A 43 -11.79 -25.68 -5.02
N GLN A 44 -12.68 -25.76 -6.01
CA GLN A 44 -12.44 -25.18 -7.35
C GLN A 44 -12.28 -23.65 -7.27
N LEU A 45 -13.13 -22.99 -6.48
CA LEU A 45 -13.06 -21.54 -6.29
C LEU A 45 -11.75 -21.14 -5.62
N ARG A 46 -11.32 -21.91 -4.61
CA ARG A 46 -10.03 -21.72 -3.93
C ARG A 46 -8.86 -21.87 -4.89
N GLY A 47 -8.88 -22.90 -5.74
CA GLY A 47 -7.87 -23.14 -6.77
C GLY A 47 -7.78 -22.00 -7.77
N SER A 48 -8.92 -21.59 -8.31
CA SER A 48 -9.04 -20.48 -9.26
C SER A 48 -8.55 -19.17 -8.65
N LEU A 49 -8.96 -18.84 -7.44
CA LEU A 49 -8.54 -17.65 -6.73
C LEU A 49 -7.02 -17.66 -6.47
N SER A 50 -6.48 -18.80 -6.04
CA SER A 50 -5.03 -18.96 -5.84
C SER A 50 -4.24 -18.75 -7.14
N GLN A 51 -4.77 -19.24 -8.27
CA GLN A 51 -4.16 -19.05 -9.59
C GLN A 51 -4.19 -17.59 -10.02
N VAL A 52 -5.32 -16.91 -9.85
CA VAL A 52 -5.47 -15.48 -10.16
C VAL A 52 -4.53 -14.65 -9.30
N LEU A 53 -4.46 -14.91 -8.00
CA LEU A 53 -3.55 -14.21 -7.09
C LEU A 53 -2.09 -14.42 -7.51
N ARG A 54 -1.68 -15.64 -7.87
CA ARG A 54 -0.32 -15.95 -8.34
C ARG A 54 0.01 -15.27 -9.68
N SER A 55 -0.98 -15.14 -10.59
CA SER A 55 -0.77 -14.55 -11.92
C SER A 55 -0.79 -13.02 -11.92
N ARG A 56 -1.46 -12.41 -10.94
CA ARG A 56 -1.64 -10.96 -10.84
C ARG A 56 -0.70 -10.30 -9.84
N LEU A 57 -0.28 -11.03 -8.81
CA LEU A 57 0.76 -10.56 -7.91
C LEU A 57 2.11 -10.90 -8.55
N PRO A 58 3.02 -9.93 -8.67
CA PRO A 58 4.37 -10.23 -9.11
C PRO A 58 4.94 -11.33 -8.21
N PRO A 59 5.73 -12.27 -8.75
CA PRO A 59 6.45 -13.22 -7.91
C PRO A 59 7.17 -12.39 -6.85
N LEU A 60 7.02 -12.80 -5.59
CA LEU A 60 7.75 -12.17 -4.50
C LEU A 60 9.23 -12.46 -4.78
N GLU A 61 9.80 -11.52 -5.52
CA GLU A 61 11.18 -11.56 -5.93
C GLU A 61 12.07 -11.66 -4.70
N ARG A 62 13.24 -12.21 -4.88
CA ARG A 62 14.27 -12.27 -3.82
C ARG A 62 14.45 -10.85 -3.28
N PRO A 63 14.68 -10.68 -1.97
CA PRO A 63 14.91 -9.35 -1.43
C PRO A 63 16.04 -8.68 -2.21
N GLU A 64 15.70 -7.62 -2.90
CA GLU A 64 16.67 -6.78 -3.59
C GLU A 64 16.98 -5.56 -2.74
N SER A 65 18.27 -5.25 -2.66
CA SER A 65 18.70 -3.97 -2.09
C SER A 65 18.67 -2.92 -3.19
N ARG A 66 17.82 -1.92 -3.06
CA ARG A 66 17.72 -0.80 -4.00
C ARG A 66 18.02 0.51 -3.29
N ARG A 67 18.67 1.42 -4.00
CA ARG A 67 18.82 2.80 -3.53
C ARG A 67 17.55 3.55 -3.90
N ILE A 68 16.81 3.98 -2.90
CA ILE A 68 15.58 4.76 -3.07
C ILE A 68 15.70 6.07 -2.29
N THR A 69 14.92 7.08 -2.68
CA THR A 69 14.75 8.31 -1.92
C THR A 69 13.41 8.25 -1.19
N VAL A 70 13.43 8.43 0.12
CA VAL A 70 12.24 8.53 0.94
C VAL A 70 11.92 10.01 1.17
N MET A 71 10.69 10.42 0.88
CA MET A 71 10.18 11.76 1.17
C MET A 71 9.04 11.65 2.17
N MET A 72 9.07 12.51 3.16
CA MET A 72 7.98 12.67 4.13
C MET A 72 7.41 14.09 4.02
N ALA A 73 6.10 14.21 4.00
CA ALA A 73 5.38 15.48 4.02
C ALA A 73 4.30 15.45 5.10
N ASP A 74 4.06 16.59 5.73
CA ASP A 74 3.19 16.72 6.89
C ASP A 74 2.52 18.09 6.92
N ILE A 75 1.33 18.20 7.51
CA ILE A 75 0.64 19.49 7.70
C ILE A 75 1.20 20.18 8.94
N ARG A 76 1.87 21.29 8.71
CA ARG A 76 2.44 22.05 9.82
C ARG A 76 1.36 22.56 10.78
N GLY A 77 1.47 22.14 12.05
CA GLY A 77 0.56 22.57 13.11
C GLY A 77 -0.83 21.97 13.03
N PHE A 78 -1.02 20.84 12.35
CA PHE A 78 -2.33 20.18 12.23
C PHE A 78 -2.99 19.93 13.57
N SER A 79 -2.27 19.51 14.60
CA SER A 79 -2.84 19.27 15.94
C SER A 79 -3.51 20.51 16.51
N ILE A 80 -2.91 21.69 16.31
CA ILE A 80 -3.49 22.97 16.79
C ILE A 80 -4.74 23.32 15.97
N ILE A 81 -4.72 23.08 14.65
CA ILE A 81 -5.87 23.32 13.77
C ILE A 81 -7.00 22.36 14.15
N ALA A 82 -6.69 21.09 14.37
CA ALA A 82 -7.67 20.05 14.69
C ALA A 82 -8.40 20.31 16.01
N GLU A 83 -7.78 20.96 16.99
CA GLU A 83 -8.44 21.37 18.23
C GLU A 83 -9.48 22.50 18.03
N GLN A 84 -9.38 23.24 16.93
CA GLN A 84 -10.18 24.45 16.69
C GLN A 84 -11.33 24.22 15.69
N ILE A 85 -11.34 23.11 14.96
CA ILE A 85 -12.34 22.84 13.94
C ILE A 85 -13.11 21.54 14.21
N PRO A 86 -14.39 21.44 13.77
CA PRO A 86 -15.17 20.21 13.89
C PRO A 86 -14.49 19.03 13.21
N THR A 87 -14.70 17.80 13.72
CA THR A 87 -14.09 16.57 13.18
C THR A 87 -14.39 16.38 11.69
N ILE A 88 -15.58 16.77 11.23
CA ILE A 88 -15.94 16.63 9.81
C ILE A 88 -15.07 17.52 8.92
N ASP A 89 -14.75 18.72 9.38
CA ASP A 89 -13.89 19.68 8.66
C ASP A 89 -12.43 19.21 8.67
N GLN A 90 -11.99 18.53 9.74
CA GLN A 90 -10.67 17.88 9.79
C GLN A 90 -10.54 16.82 8.70
N VAL A 91 -11.57 15.97 8.54
CA VAL A 91 -11.59 14.92 7.52
C VAL A 91 -11.57 15.52 6.11
N ASP A 92 -12.36 16.58 5.86
CA ASP A 92 -12.35 17.26 4.57
C ASP A 92 -11.00 17.91 4.26
N LEU A 93 -10.39 18.57 5.24
CA LEU A 93 -9.06 19.14 5.12
C LEU A 93 -8.01 18.08 4.76
N LEU A 94 -8.00 16.95 5.49
CA LEU A 94 -7.07 15.84 5.22
C LEU A 94 -7.28 15.23 3.83
N ASN A 95 -8.53 15.02 3.42
CA ASN A 95 -8.84 14.47 2.10
C ASN A 95 -8.35 15.38 0.98
N ARG A 96 -8.54 16.69 1.09
CA ARG A 96 -8.06 17.67 0.10
C ARG A 96 -6.53 17.74 0.09
N PHE A 97 -5.91 17.73 1.27
CA PHE A 97 -4.47 17.69 1.39
C PHE A 97 -3.88 16.44 0.71
N PHE A 98 -4.38 15.25 1.07
CA PHE A 98 -3.87 14.01 0.49
C PHE A 98 -4.13 13.92 -1.01
N ALA A 99 -5.29 14.36 -1.49
CA ALA A 99 -5.57 14.39 -2.93
C ALA A 99 -4.54 15.24 -3.69
N ALA A 100 -4.22 16.44 -3.18
CA ALA A 100 -3.24 17.33 -3.80
C ALA A 100 -1.81 16.74 -3.73
N MET A 101 -1.40 16.26 -2.55
CA MET A 101 -0.05 15.75 -2.31
C MET A 101 0.22 14.45 -3.08
N CYS A 102 -0.73 13.50 -3.08
CA CYS A 102 -0.62 12.26 -3.85
C CYS A 102 -0.54 12.54 -5.36
N GLY A 103 -1.36 13.48 -5.85
CA GLY A 103 -1.29 13.93 -7.24
C GLY A 103 0.06 14.53 -7.61
N CYS A 104 0.67 15.28 -6.68
CA CYS A 104 2.02 15.81 -6.86
C CYS A 104 3.06 14.69 -6.92
N VAL A 105 3.05 13.76 -5.96
CA VAL A 105 3.98 12.61 -5.93
C VAL A 105 3.93 11.82 -7.23
N HIS A 106 2.75 11.48 -7.71
CA HIS A 106 2.59 10.72 -8.95
C HIS A 106 3.13 11.47 -10.18
N ARG A 107 2.93 12.80 -10.28
CA ARG A 107 3.48 13.60 -11.40
C ARG A 107 5.00 13.56 -11.45
N TYR A 108 5.66 13.41 -10.31
CA TYR A 108 7.12 13.33 -10.23
C TYR A 108 7.66 11.89 -10.17
N GLY A 109 6.83 10.89 -10.54
CA GLY A 109 7.24 9.48 -10.60
C GLY A 109 7.48 8.83 -9.25
N GLY A 110 6.91 9.39 -8.17
CA GLY A 110 6.95 8.79 -6.83
C GLY A 110 5.79 7.85 -6.59
N THR A 111 5.97 6.93 -5.66
CA THR A 111 4.96 5.99 -5.17
C THR A 111 4.63 6.31 -3.73
N ILE A 112 3.33 6.40 -3.39
CA ILE A 112 2.90 6.56 -1.99
C ILE A 112 3.07 5.24 -1.27
N ASP A 113 3.85 5.25 -0.19
CA ASP A 113 4.03 4.06 0.67
C ASP A 113 2.91 3.97 1.71
N LYS A 114 2.68 5.04 2.45
CA LYS A 114 1.62 5.09 3.46
C LYS A 114 1.23 6.53 3.83
N LEU A 115 0.04 6.66 4.40
CA LEU A 115 -0.42 7.86 5.09
C LEU A 115 -0.16 7.71 6.60
N LEU A 116 0.30 8.78 7.25
CA LEU A 116 0.76 8.79 8.63
C LEU A 116 0.04 9.90 9.42
N GLY A 117 -1.25 9.66 9.74
CA GLY A 117 -2.06 10.70 10.39
C GLY A 117 -2.33 11.86 9.44
N ASP A 118 -1.71 13.00 9.68
CA ASP A 118 -1.75 14.22 8.87
C ASP A 118 -0.59 14.34 7.88
N GLY A 119 0.25 13.31 7.78
CA GLY A 119 1.38 13.23 6.87
C GLY A 119 1.33 12.07 5.89
N LEU A 120 2.25 12.05 4.94
CA LEU A 120 2.45 10.96 3.99
C LEU A 120 3.92 10.61 3.84
N MET A 121 4.17 9.34 3.49
CA MET A 121 5.48 8.85 3.07
C MET A 121 5.40 8.45 1.60
N ALA A 122 6.34 8.95 0.81
CA ALA A 122 6.51 8.63 -0.60
C ALA A 122 7.92 8.12 -0.89
N LEU A 123 8.01 7.22 -1.86
CA LEU A 123 9.24 6.58 -2.29
C LEU A 123 9.50 6.93 -3.75
N PHE A 124 10.75 7.28 -4.07
CA PHE A 124 11.20 7.59 -5.43
C PHE A 124 12.34 6.66 -5.81
N GLY A 125 12.35 6.18 -7.08
CA GLY A 125 13.36 5.25 -7.59
C GLY A 125 13.04 3.78 -7.36
N ILE A 126 11.77 3.43 -7.13
CA ILE A 126 11.34 2.02 -7.04
C ILE A 126 11.32 1.39 -8.44
N ASP A 127 10.68 2.07 -9.39
CA ASP A 127 10.45 1.55 -10.74
C ASP A 127 11.62 1.85 -11.68
N ASP A 128 12.34 2.94 -11.44
CA ASP A 128 13.53 3.33 -12.21
C ASP A 128 14.69 3.72 -11.29
N PRO A 129 15.58 2.76 -10.95
CA PRO A 129 16.72 2.99 -10.07
C PRO A 129 17.80 3.89 -10.67
N GLU A 130 17.86 4.04 -12.00
CA GLU A 130 18.88 4.84 -12.69
C GLU A 130 18.51 6.31 -12.77
N GLU A 131 17.25 6.63 -12.67
CA GLU A 131 16.80 8.01 -12.64
C GLU A 131 17.17 8.68 -11.31
N ASN A 132 17.44 9.98 -11.36
CA ASN A 132 17.87 10.78 -10.22
C ASN A 132 16.69 10.95 -9.22
N SER A 133 16.36 9.89 -8.50
CA SER A 133 15.23 9.81 -7.57
C SER A 133 15.24 10.93 -6.52
N ALA A 134 16.43 11.35 -6.08
CA ALA A 134 16.58 12.46 -5.16
C ALA A 134 16.17 13.80 -5.79
N ARG A 135 16.50 14.03 -7.05
CA ARG A 135 16.11 15.24 -7.79
C ARG A 135 14.59 15.29 -7.97
N ALA A 136 13.97 14.17 -8.34
CA ALA A 136 12.53 14.05 -8.48
C ALA A 136 11.81 14.33 -7.15
N ALA A 137 12.30 13.75 -6.05
CA ALA A 137 11.76 13.98 -4.72
C ALA A 137 11.86 15.46 -4.29
N VAL A 138 13.02 16.12 -4.53
CA VAL A 138 13.20 17.54 -4.23
C VAL A 138 12.28 18.41 -5.08
N ALA A 139 12.17 18.13 -6.37
CA ALA A 139 11.27 18.88 -7.27
C ALA A 139 9.80 18.73 -6.84
N CYS A 140 9.39 17.52 -6.45
CA CYS A 140 8.08 17.25 -5.87
C CYS A 140 7.86 18.05 -4.58
N ALA A 141 8.81 18.04 -3.65
CA ALA A 141 8.71 18.77 -2.40
C ALA A 141 8.59 20.29 -2.60
N VAL A 142 9.30 20.86 -3.59
CA VAL A 142 9.17 22.28 -3.96
C VAL A 142 7.80 22.60 -4.55
N GLU A 143 7.25 21.71 -5.36
CA GLU A 143 5.89 21.88 -5.92
C GLU A 143 4.84 21.83 -4.82
N MET A 144 4.98 20.94 -3.83
CA MET A 144 4.07 20.82 -2.69
C MET A 144 3.99 22.08 -1.80
N GLN A 145 4.97 23.00 -1.89
CA GLN A 145 5.00 24.23 -1.11
C GLN A 145 4.31 25.41 -1.82
N ARG A 146 3.79 25.21 -3.03
CA ARG A 146 3.10 26.24 -3.83
C ARG A 146 1.60 26.16 -3.68
#